data_930e7596e739f0e29cd79b0e7a91f63f
#
_entry.id   930e7596e739f0e29cd79b0e7a91f63f
#
_cell.length_a   1.000
_cell.length_b   1.000
_cell.length_c   1.000
_cell.angle_alpha   90.00
_cell.angle_beta   90.00
_cell.angle_gamma   90.00
#
_symmetry.space_group_name_H-M   'P 1'
#
loop_
_entity.id
_entity.type
_entity.pdbx_description
1 polymer ?
#
loop_
_entity_poly.entity_id
_entity_poly.type
_entity_poly.pdbx_seq_one_letter_code
_entity_poly.pdbx_strand_id
1 'polypeptide(L)'
;INAGNLYQYIPDSKPELEKFDKRIADIRAKKAPEEFLRALVEPANQIPETKLFYRGDYQQPKQSVFPASLSVTAAEGERVEFPVDDESLPTTGRRLAFAKWLTNGKHPLVARVIVNRVWLHHFGKGLVETPTDFGRLGTQPNHPELLDLLADEFMKNGWSLKTLHRNIMTSTTWRQTAETGATDTHESTVLFARQSLLRLDAETIRDRMLAASGQLDRTLFGSPVEIKEDDTGQVIVDGSQTRRSLYIKAKRSRPVAMLQAFDAPVMQTNCEIRQHSTVATQSLMLMNGEFTLEQAGKLADRAAAEATTLDPTMLAALPKVKTPSSEWTYGFGDYDSATNRTGRFAPFAHFTGTQWQAGPNVPDPNVGWVFLYGTGGHPDTVGRAVIRRWTVRFSGNISVSGKLSHASESGDGVRGRVVSSRSGKAAEWPAFHATADTTVSALAVEPG
;
A
#
# COMPACT_ATOMS: atom_id res chain seq x y z
N ILE A 1 -3.80 -2.96 -56.35
CA ILE A 1 -4.93 -3.35 -55.54
C ILE A 1 -4.38 -3.82 -54.20
N ASN A 2 -4.81 -3.23 -53.14
CA ASN A 2 -4.45 -3.70 -51.80
C ASN A 2 -5.08 -5.08 -51.57
N ALA A 3 -4.30 -6.05 -51.11
CA ALA A 3 -4.79 -7.43 -50.89
C ALA A 3 -6.04 -7.49 -50.03
N GLY A 4 -6.22 -6.53 -49.10
CA GLY A 4 -7.41 -6.40 -48.26
C GLY A 4 -8.70 -6.04 -49.00
N ASN A 5 -8.63 -5.58 -50.24
CA ASN A 5 -9.80 -5.18 -51.03
C ASN A 5 -10.05 -6.13 -52.19
N LEU A 6 -9.29 -7.22 -52.32
CA LEU A 6 -9.41 -8.15 -53.45
C LEU A 6 -10.79 -8.80 -53.57
N TYR A 7 -11.45 -9.07 -52.43
CA TYR A 7 -12.80 -9.65 -52.37
C TYR A 7 -13.86 -8.76 -53.01
N GLN A 8 -13.64 -7.45 -53.18
CA GLN A 8 -14.58 -6.54 -53.87
C GLN A 8 -14.60 -6.78 -55.37
N TYR A 9 -13.52 -7.33 -55.93
CA TYR A 9 -13.37 -7.62 -57.34
C TYR A 9 -13.54 -9.11 -57.67
N ILE A 10 -13.16 -9.96 -56.72
CA ILE A 10 -13.23 -11.41 -56.82
C ILE A 10 -13.85 -11.96 -55.54
N PRO A 11 -15.20 -12.16 -55.51
CA PRO A 11 -15.92 -12.57 -54.29
C PRO A 11 -15.37 -13.85 -53.65
N ASP A 12 -14.95 -14.82 -54.47
CA ASP A 12 -14.41 -16.12 -54.00
C ASP A 12 -13.02 -16.04 -53.39
N SER A 13 -12.36 -14.88 -53.50
CA SER A 13 -11.04 -14.68 -52.90
C SER A 13 -11.05 -14.57 -51.38
N LYS A 14 -12.18 -14.21 -50.76
CA LYS A 14 -12.30 -14.04 -49.31
C LYS A 14 -12.03 -15.33 -48.55
N PRO A 15 -12.63 -16.48 -48.86
CA PRO A 15 -12.32 -17.73 -48.15
C PRO A 15 -10.86 -18.18 -48.33
N GLU A 16 -10.28 -17.90 -49.48
CA GLU A 16 -8.87 -18.22 -49.71
C GLU A 16 -7.93 -17.33 -48.89
N LEU A 17 -8.21 -16.03 -48.82
CA LEU A 17 -7.44 -15.10 -47.96
C LEU A 17 -7.54 -15.46 -46.47
N GLU A 18 -8.74 -15.82 -46.01
CA GLU A 18 -8.97 -16.27 -44.63
C GLU A 18 -8.15 -17.52 -44.27
N LYS A 19 -7.92 -18.43 -45.22
CA LYS A 19 -7.02 -19.59 -45.00
C LYS A 19 -5.58 -19.14 -44.78
N PHE A 20 -5.12 -18.14 -45.52
CA PHE A 20 -3.78 -17.57 -45.34
C PHE A 20 -3.65 -16.83 -44.00
N ASP A 21 -4.64 -16.02 -43.65
CA ASP A 21 -4.66 -15.30 -42.38
C ASP A 21 -4.64 -16.27 -41.21
N LYS A 22 -5.42 -17.34 -41.25
CA LYS A 22 -5.39 -18.42 -40.26
C LYS A 22 -4.01 -19.08 -40.17
N ARG A 23 -3.39 -19.39 -41.31
CA ARG A 23 -2.05 -20.00 -41.38
C ARG A 23 -0.98 -19.04 -40.83
N ILE A 24 -1.10 -17.74 -41.11
CA ILE A 24 -0.20 -16.71 -40.58
C ILE A 24 -0.40 -16.62 -39.05
N ALA A 25 -1.64 -16.63 -38.56
CA ALA A 25 -1.94 -16.63 -37.13
C ALA A 25 -1.35 -17.87 -36.42
N ASP A 26 -1.50 -19.05 -37.00
CA ASP A 26 -0.94 -20.32 -36.49
C ASP A 26 0.59 -20.30 -36.45
N ILE A 27 1.23 -19.73 -37.46
CA ILE A 27 2.69 -19.57 -37.49
C ILE A 27 3.13 -18.56 -36.42
N ARG A 28 2.44 -17.42 -36.30
CA ARG A 28 2.74 -16.41 -35.28
C ARG A 28 2.56 -16.93 -33.87
N ALA A 29 1.52 -17.77 -33.65
CA ALA A 29 1.28 -18.39 -32.34
C ALA A 29 2.39 -19.39 -31.92
N LYS A 30 3.06 -19.99 -32.91
CA LYS A 30 4.21 -20.90 -32.67
C LYS A 30 5.54 -20.17 -32.49
N LYS A 31 5.61 -18.89 -32.87
CA LYS A 31 6.81 -18.08 -32.69
C LYS A 31 7.01 -17.79 -31.21
N ALA A 32 8.15 -18.15 -30.67
CA ALA A 32 8.49 -17.74 -29.31
C ALA A 32 8.43 -16.21 -29.21
N PRO A 33 7.92 -15.65 -28.11
CA PRO A 33 7.91 -14.21 -27.92
C PRO A 33 9.34 -13.68 -28.00
N GLU A 34 9.60 -12.79 -28.95
CA GLU A 34 10.88 -12.11 -29.04
C GLU A 34 10.95 -11.07 -27.93
N GLU A 35 11.86 -11.26 -27.02
CA GLU A 35 12.17 -10.26 -26.00
C GLU A 35 13.18 -9.27 -26.56
N PHE A 36 12.82 -7.99 -26.60
CA PHE A 36 13.69 -6.92 -27.06
C PHE A 36 14.20 -6.11 -25.88
N LEU A 37 15.51 -6.03 -25.75
CA LEU A 37 16.17 -5.08 -24.87
C LEU A 37 16.55 -3.84 -25.67
N ARG A 38 16.03 -2.67 -25.24
CA ARG A 38 16.48 -1.39 -25.82
C ARG A 38 17.88 -1.09 -25.32
N ALA A 39 18.83 -1.06 -26.21
CA ALA A 39 20.21 -0.70 -25.93
C ALA A 39 20.61 0.55 -26.71
N LEU A 40 21.52 1.34 -26.13
CA LEU A 40 22.16 2.42 -26.84
C LEU A 40 23.24 1.82 -27.75
N VAL A 41 23.17 2.09 -29.04
CA VAL A 41 24.11 1.64 -30.04
C VAL A 41 24.83 2.86 -30.62
N GLU A 42 26.14 2.79 -30.74
CA GLU A 42 26.92 3.80 -31.44
C GLU A 42 26.95 3.45 -32.94
N PRO A 43 26.67 4.42 -33.84
CA PRO A 43 26.83 4.19 -35.27
C PRO A 43 28.28 3.84 -35.58
N ALA A 44 28.49 2.85 -36.44
CA ALA A 44 29.82 2.40 -36.82
C ALA A 44 30.59 3.55 -37.52
N ASN A 45 31.85 3.72 -37.19
CA ASN A 45 32.75 4.72 -37.74
C ASN A 45 32.32 6.17 -37.57
N GLN A 46 31.50 6.47 -36.57
CA GLN A 46 31.09 7.83 -36.21
C GLN A 46 31.58 8.20 -34.81
N ILE A 47 32.66 8.97 -34.76
CA ILE A 47 33.14 9.54 -33.49
C ILE A 47 32.47 10.89 -33.29
N PRO A 48 31.58 11.05 -32.31
CA PRO A 48 30.87 12.32 -32.10
C PRO A 48 31.82 13.38 -31.58
N GLU A 49 31.91 14.49 -32.31
CA GLU A 49 32.60 15.69 -31.86
C GLU A 49 31.68 16.50 -30.93
N THR A 50 32.11 16.78 -29.71
CA THR A 50 31.38 17.61 -28.79
C THR A 50 32.01 18.99 -28.71
N LYS A 51 31.23 20.04 -28.89
CA LYS A 51 31.69 21.46 -28.85
C LYS A 51 31.15 22.20 -27.65
N LEU A 52 31.93 23.09 -27.11
CA LEU A 52 31.47 24.07 -26.17
C LEU A 52 30.64 25.12 -26.93
N PHE A 53 29.45 25.44 -26.43
CA PHE A 53 28.58 26.45 -27.05
C PHE A 53 28.65 27.78 -26.28
N TYR A 54 28.65 28.89 -27.01
CA TYR A 54 28.58 30.20 -26.38
C TYR A 54 27.22 30.38 -25.67
N ARG A 55 27.26 30.57 -24.37
CA ARG A 55 26.05 30.67 -23.52
C ARG A 55 25.00 29.56 -23.71
N GLY A 56 25.42 28.38 -24.15
CA GLY A 56 24.53 27.26 -24.43
C GLY A 56 23.84 27.31 -25.79
N ASP A 57 24.11 28.28 -26.62
CA ASP A 57 23.55 28.44 -27.97
C ASP A 57 24.24 27.47 -28.94
N TYR A 58 23.54 26.44 -29.39
CA TYR A 58 24.06 25.40 -30.30
C TYR A 58 24.43 25.97 -31.67
N GLN A 59 23.90 27.12 -32.07
CA GLN A 59 24.24 27.81 -33.33
C GLN A 59 25.59 28.56 -33.24
N GLN A 60 26.12 28.72 -32.03
CA GLN A 60 27.40 29.40 -31.80
C GLN A 60 28.44 28.45 -31.18
N PRO A 61 28.90 27.40 -31.91
CA PRO A 61 29.89 26.46 -31.43
C PRO A 61 31.25 27.16 -31.30
N LYS A 62 31.96 26.87 -30.21
CA LYS A 62 33.35 27.25 -29.94
C LYS A 62 34.30 26.06 -30.10
N GLN A 63 35.24 25.92 -29.17
CA GLN A 63 36.25 24.85 -29.21
C GLN A 63 35.61 23.45 -28.97
N SER A 64 36.25 22.44 -29.55
CA SER A 64 35.97 21.05 -29.27
C SER A 64 36.38 20.70 -27.85
N VAL A 65 35.59 19.86 -27.19
CA VAL A 65 35.87 19.34 -25.86
C VAL A 65 35.97 17.81 -25.90
N PHE A 66 36.87 17.28 -25.11
CA PHE A 66 37.16 15.85 -25.04
C PHE A 66 36.45 15.22 -23.80
N PRO A 67 36.13 13.91 -23.89
CA PRO A 67 35.51 13.22 -22.76
C PRO A 67 36.47 13.15 -21.57
N ALA A 68 35.97 13.54 -20.39
CA ALA A 68 36.78 13.49 -19.18
C ALA A 68 35.88 13.51 -17.93
N SER A 69 36.47 13.22 -16.76
CA SER A 69 35.81 13.34 -15.47
C SER A 69 35.59 14.78 -15.05
N LEU A 70 34.78 14.97 -14.01
CA LEU A 70 34.65 16.29 -13.36
C LEU A 70 35.85 16.50 -12.42
N SER A 71 36.52 17.64 -12.52
CA SER A 71 37.66 17.99 -11.65
C SER A 71 37.29 18.01 -10.16
N VAL A 72 36.08 18.44 -9.83
CA VAL A 72 35.57 18.49 -8.43
C VAL A 72 35.43 17.11 -7.77
N THR A 73 35.33 16.05 -8.57
CA THR A 73 35.24 14.65 -8.07
C THR A 73 36.53 13.87 -8.26
N ALA A 74 37.57 14.51 -8.76
CA ALA A 74 38.88 13.88 -8.98
C ALA A 74 39.70 13.91 -7.69
N ALA A 75 40.37 12.81 -7.39
CA ALA A 75 41.39 12.79 -6.35
C ALA A 75 42.46 13.82 -6.68
N GLU A 76 42.89 14.59 -5.68
CA GLU A 76 43.96 15.62 -5.83
C GLU A 76 43.67 16.73 -6.88
N GLY A 77 42.40 16.82 -7.35
CA GLY A 77 41.98 17.84 -8.34
C GLY A 77 42.38 17.54 -9.78
N GLU A 78 43.01 16.39 -10.03
CA GLU A 78 43.40 16.00 -11.38
C GLU A 78 42.24 15.38 -12.16
N ARG A 79 41.91 16.01 -13.28
CA ARG A 79 40.87 15.54 -14.19
C ARG A 79 41.35 14.29 -14.93
N VAL A 80 40.58 13.21 -14.87
CA VAL A 80 40.83 11.99 -15.63
C VAL A 80 40.27 12.13 -17.05
N GLU A 81 41.13 12.01 -18.05
CA GLU A 81 40.71 11.98 -19.44
C GLU A 81 40.29 10.56 -19.86
N PHE A 82 39.21 10.50 -20.64
CA PHE A 82 38.73 9.26 -21.23
C PHE A 82 39.12 9.16 -22.69
N PRO A 83 39.25 7.97 -23.25
CA PRO A 83 39.59 7.81 -24.68
C PRO A 83 38.53 8.48 -25.56
N VAL A 84 38.97 9.14 -26.61
CA VAL A 84 38.10 9.70 -27.66
C VAL A 84 37.52 8.55 -28.48
N ASP A 85 38.36 7.56 -28.78
CA ASP A 85 38.03 6.34 -29.46
C ASP A 85 38.98 5.21 -28.96
N ASP A 86 38.39 4.06 -28.64
CA ASP A 86 39.16 2.88 -28.23
C ASP A 86 39.10 1.84 -29.36
N GLU A 87 40.14 1.84 -30.19
CA GLU A 87 40.22 0.97 -31.37
C GLU A 87 40.15 -0.54 -31.04
N SER A 88 40.30 -0.92 -29.75
CA SER A 88 40.16 -2.31 -29.31
C SER A 88 38.69 -2.74 -29.11
N LEU A 89 37.75 -1.80 -29.17
CA LEU A 89 36.34 -2.03 -28.93
C LEU A 89 35.51 -1.77 -30.20
N PRO A 90 34.36 -2.41 -30.35
CA PRO A 90 33.41 -2.13 -31.44
C PRO A 90 32.66 -0.79 -31.26
N THR A 91 32.99 -0.02 -30.25
CA THR A 91 32.40 1.29 -29.89
C THR A 91 33.53 2.21 -29.48
N THR A 92 33.26 3.52 -29.34
CA THR A 92 34.26 4.50 -28.86
C THR A 92 34.85 4.20 -27.47
N GLY A 93 34.28 3.27 -26.73
CA GLY A 93 34.71 2.94 -25.37
C GLY A 93 34.40 3.97 -24.27
N ARG A 94 33.92 5.16 -24.63
CA ARG A 94 33.72 6.32 -23.70
C ARG A 94 32.85 5.95 -22.50
N ARG A 95 31.70 5.31 -22.73
CA ARG A 95 30.79 4.88 -21.67
C ARG A 95 31.40 3.83 -20.75
N LEU A 96 32.17 2.89 -21.33
CA LEU A 96 32.91 1.88 -20.57
C LEU A 96 33.97 2.52 -19.68
N ALA A 97 34.76 3.44 -20.25
CA ALA A 97 35.78 4.18 -19.51
C ALA A 97 35.15 4.98 -18.33
N PHE A 98 34.04 5.67 -18.58
CA PHE A 98 33.30 6.38 -17.55
C PHE A 98 32.77 5.42 -16.46
N ALA A 99 32.18 4.29 -16.84
CA ALA A 99 31.71 3.29 -15.90
C ALA A 99 32.84 2.73 -15.02
N LYS A 100 33.98 2.40 -15.62
CA LYS A 100 35.19 1.93 -14.90
C LYS A 100 35.67 3.01 -13.90
N TRP A 101 35.69 4.28 -14.32
CA TRP A 101 36.07 5.38 -13.44
C TRP A 101 35.10 5.55 -12.26
N LEU A 102 33.79 5.44 -12.49
CA LEU A 102 32.79 5.52 -11.41
C LEU A 102 32.95 4.40 -10.38
N THR A 103 33.37 3.21 -10.81
CA THR A 103 33.42 2.00 -9.97
C THR A 103 34.82 1.56 -9.56
N ASN A 104 35.85 2.39 -9.80
CA ASN A 104 37.26 2.07 -9.48
C ASN A 104 37.60 2.12 -7.98
N GLY A 105 36.65 2.44 -7.11
CA GLY A 105 36.84 2.58 -5.66
C GLY A 105 37.45 3.92 -5.24
N LYS A 106 37.80 4.81 -6.17
CA LYS A 106 38.40 6.13 -5.88
C LYS A 106 37.41 7.28 -6.04
N HIS A 107 36.24 7.02 -6.65
CA HIS A 107 35.21 8.04 -6.81
C HIS A 107 34.58 8.39 -5.44
N PRO A 108 34.60 9.66 -5.00
CA PRO A 108 34.24 10.03 -3.62
C PRO A 108 32.75 9.85 -3.30
N LEU A 109 31.87 9.85 -4.29
CA LEU A 109 30.42 9.93 -4.06
C LEU A 109 29.67 8.63 -4.35
N VAL A 110 30.04 7.84 -5.35
CA VAL A 110 29.20 6.75 -5.87
C VAL A 110 28.80 5.76 -4.77
N ALA A 111 29.76 5.26 -4.01
CA ALA A 111 29.47 4.31 -2.92
C ALA A 111 28.64 4.94 -1.82
N ARG A 112 28.97 6.18 -1.41
CA ARG A 112 28.23 6.92 -0.38
C ARG A 112 26.78 7.17 -0.78
N VAL A 113 26.53 7.56 -2.03
CA VAL A 113 25.17 7.80 -2.55
C VAL A 113 24.33 6.52 -2.53
N ILE A 114 24.90 5.39 -2.97
CA ILE A 114 24.18 4.10 -2.96
C ILE A 114 23.88 3.65 -1.53
N VAL A 115 24.88 3.71 -0.64
CA VAL A 115 24.72 3.36 0.78
C VAL A 115 23.66 4.24 1.43
N ASN A 116 23.71 5.55 1.21
CA ASN A 116 22.73 6.48 1.76
C ASN A 116 21.30 6.17 1.26
N ARG A 117 21.13 5.79 -0.01
CA ARG A 117 19.83 5.39 -0.56
C ARG A 117 19.31 4.09 0.07
N VAL A 118 20.18 3.09 0.23
CA VAL A 118 19.80 1.84 0.91
C VAL A 118 19.44 2.12 2.37
N TRP A 119 20.19 2.95 3.06
CA TRP A 119 19.91 3.39 4.43
C TRP A 119 18.55 4.12 4.51
N LEU A 120 18.29 5.06 3.60
CA LEU A 120 16.99 5.76 3.49
C LEU A 120 15.80 4.80 3.41
N HIS A 121 15.92 3.75 2.59
CA HIS A 121 14.86 2.75 2.45
C HIS A 121 14.65 1.90 3.71
N HIS A 122 15.67 1.71 4.54
CA HIS A 122 15.55 0.98 5.81
C HIS A 122 15.02 1.83 6.96
N PHE A 123 15.42 3.10 7.02
CA PHE A 123 15.13 3.97 8.16
C PHE A 123 14.17 5.12 7.85
N GLY A 124 13.78 5.31 6.59
CA GLY A 124 12.92 6.41 6.15
C GLY A 124 13.62 7.76 6.03
N LYS A 125 14.86 7.87 6.54
CA LYS A 125 15.74 9.03 6.41
C LYS A 125 17.13 8.57 6.03
N GLY A 126 17.80 9.35 5.17
CA GLY A 126 19.21 9.09 4.85
C GLY A 126 20.14 9.57 5.97
N LEU A 127 21.38 9.04 6.00
CA LEU A 127 22.48 9.63 6.75
C LEU A 127 22.78 11.05 6.26
N VAL A 128 22.61 11.27 4.94
CA VAL A 128 22.46 12.57 4.28
C VAL A 128 21.00 12.74 3.91
N GLU A 129 20.32 13.74 4.48
CA GLU A 129 18.87 13.93 4.28
C GLU A 129 18.50 14.38 2.87
N THR A 130 19.46 14.94 2.11
CA THR A 130 19.34 15.30 0.69
C THR A 130 19.96 14.24 -0.21
N PRO A 131 19.30 13.11 -0.52
CA PRO A 131 19.93 11.94 -1.15
C PRO A 131 20.44 12.18 -2.58
N THR A 132 20.06 13.27 -3.20
CA THR A 132 20.50 13.69 -4.55
C THR A 132 21.44 14.87 -4.56
N ASP A 133 21.64 15.50 -3.41
CA ASP A 133 22.57 16.62 -3.27
C ASP A 133 23.56 16.35 -2.14
N PHE A 134 24.75 15.90 -2.53
CA PHE A 134 25.93 15.72 -1.67
C PHE A 134 26.91 16.92 -1.83
N GLY A 135 26.45 17.98 -2.45
CA GLY A 135 27.24 19.19 -2.69
C GLY A 135 27.06 20.25 -1.59
N ARG A 136 27.41 21.48 -1.93
CA ARG A 136 27.41 22.61 -0.98
C ARG A 136 26.03 23.01 -0.47
N LEU A 137 24.97 22.71 -1.22
CA LEU A 137 23.58 23.02 -0.86
C LEU A 137 22.90 21.85 -0.14
N GLY A 138 23.51 20.66 -0.19
CA GLY A 138 23.01 19.49 0.52
C GLY A 138 23.29 19.53 2.03
N THR A 139 22.58 18.69 2.76
CA THR A 139 22.78 18.52 4.20
C THR A 139 24.08 17.74 4.50
N GLN A 140 24.74 18.11 5.58
CA GLN A 140 25.87 17.31 6.07
C GLN A 140 25.36 15.96 6.61
N PRO A 141 26.15 14.89 6.50
CA PRO A 141 25.77 13.60 7.05
C PRO A 141 25.69 13.66 8.58
N ASN A 142 24.65 13.07 9.16
CA ASN A 142 24.46 12.99 10.61
C ASN A 142 25.53 12.13 11.28
N HIS A 143 26.02 11.10 10.57
CA HIS A 143 27.04 10.16 11.02
C HIS A 143 28.07 9.95 9.89
N PRO A 144 28.99 10.89 9.67
CA PRO A 144 29.92 10.84 8.53
C PRO A 144 30.81 9.60 8.56
N GLU A 145 31.31 9.21 9.71
CA GLU A 145 32.15 8.03 9.87
C GLU A 145 31.44 6.73 9.57
N LEU A 146 30.13 6.62 9.93
CA LEU A 146 29.31 5.48 9.60
C LEU A 146 29.06 5.39 8.09
N LEU A 147 28.76 6.52 7.44
CA LEU A 147 28.57 6.57 6.00
C LEU A 147 29.83 6.12 5.26
N ASP A 148 31.00 6.57 5.72
CA ASP A 148 32.29 6.23 5.13
C ASP A 148 32.64 4.76 5.35
N LEU A 149 32.43 4.23 6.55
CA LEU A 149 32.63 2.82 6.87
C LEU A 149 31.77 1.92 5.99
N LEU A 150 30.46 2.21 5.90
CA LEU A 150 29.55 1.42 5.07
C LEU A 150 29.89 1.51 3.58
N ALA A 151 30.33 2.67 3.09
CA ALA A 151 30.75 2.85 1.73
C ALA A 151 32.04 2.07 1.39
N ASP A 152 33.00 2.09 2.28
CA ASP A 152 34.25 1.34 2.14
C ASP A 152 34.02 -0.19 2.17
N GLU A 153 33.24 -0.66 3.14
CA GLU A 153 32.84 -2.06 3.21
C GLU A 153 32.03 -2.51 1.98
N PHE A 154 31.14 -1.67 1.48
CA PHE A 154 30.36 -1.97 0.29
C PHE A 154 31.26 -2.19 -0.93
N MET A 155 32.26 -1.33 -1.13
CA MET A 155 33.25 -1.47 -2.19
C MET A 155 34.13 -2.72 -2.00
N LYS A 156 34.67 -2.94 -0.79
CA LYS A 156 35.49 -4.11 -0.44
C LYS A 156 34.78 -5.44 -0.62
N ASN A 157 33.47 -5.47 -0.39
CA ASN A 157 32.63 -6.65 -0.60
C ASN A 157 32.11 -6.79 -2.06
N GLY A 158 32.77 -6.17 -3.01
CA GLY A 158 32.46 -6.29 -4.43
C GLY A 158 31.12 -5.67 -4.82
N TRP A 159 30.70 -4.57 -4.19
CA TRP A 159 29.45 -3.86 -4.45
C TRP A 159 28.20 -4.72 -4.23
N SER A 160 28.24 -5.63 -3.24
CA SER A 160 27.17 -6.56 -2.92
C SER A 160 26.05 -5.89 -2.13
N LEU A 161 24.95 -5.57 -2.80
CA LEU A 161 23.74 -5.05 -2.13
C LEU A 161 23.22 -6.02 -1.07
N LYS A 162 23.28 -7.34 -1.30
CA LYS A 162 22.83 -8.34 -0.30
C LYS A 162 23.64 -8.26 0.99
N THR A 163 24.93 -8.05 0.90
CA THR A 163 25.81 -7.90 2.06
C THR A 163 25.47 -6.59 2.80
N LEU A 164 25.32 -5.50 2.07
CA LEU A 164 24.94 -4.21 2.64
C LEU A 164 23.60 -4.29 3.38
N HIS A 165 22.57 -4.84 2.76
CA HIS A 165 21.26 -5.06 3.43
C HIS A 165 21.40 -5.93 4.69
N ARG A 166 22.19 -7.00 4.63
CA ARG A 166 22.39 -7.87 5.78
C ARG A 166 23.06 -7.11 6.93
N ASN A 167 24.13 -6.36 6.66
CA ASN A 167 24.84 -5.58 7.67
C ASN A 167 23.91 -4.59 8.39
N ILE A 168 23.08 -3.87 7.59
CA ILE A 168 22.11 -2.94 8.15
C ILE A 168 21.04 -3.67 8.99
N MET A 169 20.41 -4.70 8.45
CA MET A 169 19.27 -5.40 9.09
C MET A 169 19.68 -6.22 10.33
N THR A 170 20.93 -6.65 10.43
CA THR A 170 21.43 -7.34 11.62
C THR A 170 21.98 -6.39 12.68
N SER A 171 22.10 -5.11 12.38
CA SER A 171 22.56 -4.10 13.34
C SER A 171 21.58 -3.92 14.51
N THR A 172 22.10 -3.52 15.65
CA THR A 172 21.28 -3.17 16.82
C THR A 172 20.37 -1.98 16.52
N THR A 173 20.87 -1.01 15.75
CA THR A 173 20.12 0.18 15.34
C THR A 173 18.84 -0.20 14.57
N TRP A 174 18.93 -1.11 13.62
CA TRP A 174 17.74 -1.51 12.83
C TRP A 174 16.74 -2.35 13.65
N ARG A 175 17.22 -3.11 14.64
CA ARG A 175 16.40 -3.98 15.49
C ARG A 175 15.81 -3.30 16.72
N GLN A 176 15.95 -1.99 16.84
CA GLN A 176 15.36 -1.24 17.94
C GLN A 176 13.83 -1.18 17.83
N THR A 177 13.16 -0.97 18.97
CA THR A 177 11.71 -0.77 18.99
C THR A 177 11.32 0.54 18.30
N ALA A 178 10.12 0.54 17.72
CA ALA A 178 9.45 1.74 17.21
C ALA A 178 8.49 2.36 18.23
N GLU A 179 8.39 1.80 19.44
CA GLU A 179 7.51 2.33 20.48
C GLU A 179 7.98 3.71 20.94
N THR A 180 7.02 4.62 21.06
CA THR A 180 7.26 5.99 21.52
C THR A 180 7.24 6.03 23.05
N GLY A 181 8.37 6.41 23.66
CA GLY A 181 8.45 6.68 25.10
C GLY A 181 8.16 8.14 25.43
N ALA A 182 7.91 8.43 26.70
CA ALA A 182 7.65 9.80 27.18
C ALA A 182 8.83 10.79 26.97
N THR A 183 10.00 10.29 26.61
CA THR A 183 11.24 11.07 26.39
C THR A 183 11.56 11.28 24.91
N ASP A 184 10.53 11.23 24.05
CA ASP A 184 10.70 11.27 22.62
C ASP A 184 11.04 12.67 22.11
N THR A 185 12.28 12.87 21.73
CA THR A 185 12.77 14.11 21.14
C THR A 185 12.96 13.96 19.63
N HIS A 186 12.81 15.05 18.88
CA HIS A 186 13.16 15.11 17.47
C HIS A 186 14.62 14.64 17.23
N GLU A 187 15.50 14.94 18.15
CA GLU A 187 16.91 14.56 18.15
C GLU A 187 17.12 13.04 18.15
N SER A 188 16.33 12.30 18.94
CA SER A 188 16.40 10.83 18.98
C SER A 188 16.07 10.17 17.64
N THR A 189 15.19 10.79 16.85
CA THR A 189 14.82 10.30 15.51
C THR A 189 15.91 10.64 14.48
N VAL A 190 16.54 11.81 14.59
CA VAL A 190 17.63 12.22 13.69
C VAL A 190 18.87 11.35 13.91
N LEU A 191 19.16 10.97 15.14
CA LEU A 191 20.31 10.14 15.51
C LEU A 191 20.04 8.62 15.41
N PHE A 192 18.91 8.19 14.87
CA PHE A 192 18.53 6.77 14.75
C PHE A 192 18.57 6.01 16.08
N ALA A 193 18.27 6.68 17.18
CA ALA A 193 18.25 6.10 18.52
C ALA A 193 17.13 5.05 18.67
N ARG A 194 16.21 4.97 17.71
CA ARG A 194 15.16 3.98 17.59
C ARG A 194 14.68 3.83 16.13
N GLN A 195 13.90 2.78 15.87
CA GLN A 195 13.30 2.58 14.57
C GLN A 195 12.12 3.54 14.36
N SER A 196 12.09 4.20 13.22
CA SER A 196 10.96 5.04 12.81
C SER A 196 9.80 4.19 12.32
N LEU A 197 8.56 4.61 12.60
CA LEU A 197 7.38 4.05 11.95
C LEU A 197 7.38 4.49 10.49
N LEU A 198 7.50 3.53 9.59
CA LEU A 198 7.51 3.78 8.16
C LEU A 198 6.19 3.36 7.54
N ARG A 199 5.65 4.22 6.69
CA ARG A 199 4.57 3.85 5.82
C ARG A 199 5.08 3.01 4.66
N LEU A 200 4.35 1.96 4.31
CA LEU A 200 4.69 1.14 3.16
C LEU A 200 4.42 1.90 1.86
N ASP A 201 5.27 1.69 0.87
CA ASP A 201 5.05 2.16 -0.49
C ASP A 201 3.80 1.54 -1.11
N ALA A 202 3.17 2.22 -2.05
CA ALA A 202 1.93 1.81 -2.73
C ALA A 202 1.99 0.38 -3.28
N GLU A 203 3.09 0.05 -3.95
CA GLU A 203 3.34 -1.27 -4.52
C GLU A 203 3.45 -2.34 -3.41
N THR A 204 4.09 -1.99 -2.31
CA THR A 204 4.24 -2.89 -1.16
C THR A 204 2.91 -3.11 -0.45
N ILE A 205 2.05 -2.08 -0.35
CA ILE A 205 0.70 -2.21 0.22
C ILE A 205 -0.10 -3.25 -0.57
N ARG A 206 -0.15 -3.13 -1.91
CA ARG A 206 -0.84 -4.11 -2.77
C ARG A 206 -0.25 -5.51 -2.63
N ASP A 207 1.07 -5.64 -2.69
CA ASP A 207 1.75 -6.93 -2.58
C ASP A 207 1.52 -7.58 -1.21
N ARG A 208 1.43 -6.79 -0.13
CA ARG A 208 1.11 -7.27 1.21
C ARG A 208 -0.33 -7.76 1.33
N MET A 209 -1.30 -7.11 0.68
CA MET A 209 -2.69 -7.59 0.62
C MET A 209 -2.75 -8.96 -0.08
N LEU A 210 -2.09 -9.09 -1.24
CA LEU A 210 -2.00 -10.36 -1.95
C LEU A 210 -1.28 -11.45 -1.15
N ALA A 211 -0.22 -11.09 -0.41
CA ALA A 211 0.49 -12.04 0.43
C ALA A 211 -0.35 -12.49 1.62
N ALA A 212 -1.06 -11.58 2.27
CA ALA A 212 -1.94 -11.90 3.40
C ALA A 212 -3.10 -12.81 2.98
N SER A 213 -3.73 -12.53 1.83
CA SER A 213 -4.79 -13.37 1.27
C SER A 213 -4.30 -14.71 0.67
N GLY A 214 -2.98 -14.91 0.60
CA GLY A 214 -2.38 -16.12 0.00
C GLY A 214 -2.39 -16.13 -1.53
N GLN A 215 -2.72 -15.01 -2.17
CA GLN A 215 -2.86 -14.92 -3.63
C GLN A 215 -1.60 -14.44 -4.35
N LEU A 216 -0.54 -14.03 -3.63
CA LEU A 216 0.63 -13.44 -4.25
C LEU A 216 1.38 -14.42 -5.16
N ASP A 217 1.35 -14.16 -6.46
CA ASP A 217 2.20 -14.85 -7.42
C ASP A 217 3.62 -14.25 -7.40
N ARG A 218 4.60 -15.09 -7.06
CA ARG A 218 6.02 -14.73 -6.93
C ARG A 218 6.84 -15.05 -8.18
N THR A 219 6.19 -15.43 -9.28
CA THR A 219 6.87 -15.73 -10.55
C THR A 219 7.72 -14.55 -10.99
N LEU A 220 8.99 -14.84 -11.26
CA LEU A 220 9.97 -13.84 -11.69
C LEU A 220 10.01 -13.77 -13.21
N PHE A 221 10.38 -12.61 -13.74
CA PHE A 221 10.59 -12.33 -15.16
C PHE A 221 9.32 -12.45 -16.04
N GLY A 222 9.47 -12.38 -17.35
CA GLY A 222 8.40 -12.45 -18.32
C GLY A 222 7.69 -11.11 -18.59
N SER A 223 6.61 -11.17 -19.33
CA SER A 223 5.86 -10.00 -19.78
C SER A 223 5.24 -9.22 -18.62
N PRO A 224 5.10 -7.89 -18.75
CA PRO A 224 4.43 -7.09 -17.73
C PRO A 224 2.94 -7.44 -17.65
N VAL A 225 2.36 -7.21 -16.47
CA VAL A 225 0.92 -7.31 -16.24
C VAL A 225 0.25 -6.10 -16.88
N GLU A 226 -0.74 -6.32 -17.73
CA GLU A 226 -1.47 -5.27 -18.42
C GLU A 226 -2.41 -4.51 -17.47
N ILE A 227 -2.74 -3.29 -17.88
CA ILE A 227 -3.68 -2.40 -17.19
C ILE A 227 -4.83 -2.04 -18.11
N LYS A 228 -6.02 -1.85 -17.55
CA LYS A 228 -7.22 -1.42 -18.27
C LYS A 228 -7.97 -0.33 -17.51
N GLU A 229 -8.89 0.34 -18.16
CA GLU A 229 -9.89 1.18 -17.49
C GLU A 229 -11.09 0.31 -17.12
N ASP A 230 -11.61 0.54 -15.93
CA ASP A 230 -12.90 -0.01 -15.50
C ASP A 230 -14.07 0.86 -15.98
N ASP A 231 -15.29 0.44 -15.66
CA ASP A 231 -16.53 1.14 -16.07
C ASP A 231 -16.67 2.54 -15.44
N THR A 232 -15.86 2.86 -14.40
CA THR A 232 -15.82 4.17 -13.75
C THR A 232 -14.73 5.08 -14.32
N GLY A 233 -13.93 4.58 -15.28
CA GLY A 233 -12.79 5.29 -15.86
C GLY A 233 -11.51 5.22 -15.02
N GLN A 234 -11.49 4.40 -13.96
CA GLN A 234 -10.28 4.18 -13.18
C GLN A 234 -9.36 3.17 -13.87
N VAL A 235 -8.07 3.44 -13.82
CA VAL A 235 -7.06 2.50 -14.32
C VAL A 235 -6.78 1.45 -13.26
N ILE A 236 -7.08 0.21 -13.58
CA ILE A 236 -6.89 -0.96 -12.72
C ILE A 236 -5.96 -1.98 -13.38
N VAL A 237 -5.48 -2.95 -12.60
CA VAL A 237 -4.75 -4.10 -13.13
C VAL A 237 -5.72 -4.99 -13.90
N ASP A 238 -5.34 -5.44 -15.11
CA ASP A 238 -6.23 -6.24 -15.95
C ASP A 238 -6.43 -7.67 -15.41
N GLY A 239 -7.69 -8.06 -15.27
CA GLY A 239 -8.10 -9.37 -14.77
C GLY A 239 -7.64 -9.68 -13.34
N SER A 240 -7.67 -10.97 -12.98
CA SER A 240 -7.27 -11.47 -11.65
C SER A 240 -5.74 -11.62 -11.48
N GLN A 241 -4.97 -10.68 -12.04
CA GLN A 241 -3.52 -10.76 -12.00
C GLN A 241 -2.98 -10.50 -10.59
N THR A 242 -2.33 -11.51 -10.02
CA THR A 242 -1.84 -11.51 -8.63
C THR A 242 -0.33 -11.38 -8.51
N ARG A 243 0.38 -11.15 -9.63
CA ARG A 243 1.82 -10.92 -9.64
C ARG A 243 2.19 -9.67 -8.83
N ARG A 244 3.44 -9.66 -8.36
CA ARG A 244 3.99 -8.51 -7.64
C ARG A 244 3.82 -7.22 -8.43
N SER A 245 3.55 -6.14 -7.74
CA SER A 245 3.32 -4.80 -8.33
C SER A 245 4.50 -4.30 -9.17
N LEU A 246 5.70 -4.81 -8.93
CA LEU A 246 6.88 -4.56 -9.76
C LEU A 246 6.67 -4.92 -11.24
N TYR A 247 5.81 -5.90 -11.53
CA TYR A 247 5.51 -6.35 -12.90
C TYR A 247 4.32 -5.65 -13.55
N ILE A 248 3.64 -4.73 -12.85
CA ILE A 248 2.54 -3.96 -13.43
C ILE A 248 3.12 -2.99 -14.47
N LYS A 249 2.50 -2.97 -15.64
CA LYS A 249 2.88 -2.06 -16.72
C LYS A 249 2.70 -0.60 -16.30
N ALA A 250 3.81 0.15 -16.24
CA ALA A 250 3.80 1.56 -15.91
C ALA A 250 3.59 2.40 -17.17
N LYS A 251 2.42 3.05 -17.28
CA LYS A 251 2.12 4.04 -18.32
C LYS A 251 2.03 5.42 -17.69
N ARG A 252 2.85 6.37 -18.16
CA ARG A 252 2.92 7.73 -17.62
C ARG A 252 1.57 8.47 -17.63
N SER A 253 0.79 8.27 -18.70
CA SER A 253 -0.51 8.91 -18.89
C SER A 253 -1.67 8.16 -18.23
N ARG A 254 -1.45 6.96 -17.69
CA ARG A 254 -2.49 6.08 -17.15
C ARG A 254 -1.99 5.35 -15.91
N PRO A 255 -1.75 6.07 -14.80
CA PRO A 255 -1.31 5.45 -13.54
C PRO A 255 -2.45 4.60 -12.95
N VAL A 256 -2.09 3.48 -12.32
CA VAL A 256 -3.05 2.62 -11.62
C VAL A 256 -3.63 3.37 -10.42
N ALA A 257 -4.96 3.48 -10.35
CA ALA A 257 -5.68 4.29 -9.37
C ALA A 257 -5.31 3.96 -7.91
N MET A 258 -5.22 2.68 -7.57
CA MET A 258 -4.81 2.25 -6.23
C MET A 258 -3.38 2.70 -5.90
N LEU A 259 -2.44 2.53 -6.82
CA LEU A 259 -1.05 2.94 -6.58
C LEU A 259 -0.94 4.46 -6.45
N GLN A 260 -1.68 5.21 -7.28
CA GLN A 260 -1.71 6.68 -7.22
C GLN A 260 -2.31 7.17 -5.90
N ALA A 261 -3.39 6.55 -5.43
CA ALA A 261 -4.02 6.90 -4.16
C ALA A 261 -3.08 6.73 -2.96
N PHE A 262 -2.11 5.81 -3.06
CA PHE A 262 -1.08 5.55 -2.05
C PHE A 262 0.28 6.17 -2.39
N ASP A 263 0.28 7.30 -3.10
CA ASP A 263 1.46 8.13 -3.36
C ASP A 263 2.54 7.46 -4.23
N ALA A 264 2.15 6.60 -5.17
CA ALA A 264 3.10 6.11 -6.17
C ALA A 264 3.71 7.30 -6.95
N PRO A 265 5.00 7.26 -7.30
CA PRO A 265 5.67 8.37 -7.95
C PRO A 265 5.03 8.76 -9.27
N VAL A 266 4.96 10.06 -9.53
CA VAL A 266 4.59 10.58 -10.84
C VAL A 266 5.76 10.36 -11.80
N MET A 267 5.52 9.58 -12.86
CA MET A 267 6.57 9.11 -13.79
C MET A 267 7.09 10.18 -14.76
N GLN A 268 6.75 11.47 -14.56
CA GLN A 268 7.20 12.56 -15.43
C GLN A 268 8.60 13.07 -15.07
N THR A 269 8.95 12.97 -13.80
CA THR A 269 10.24 13.43 -13.26
C THR A 269 10.89 12.28 -12.46
N ASN A 270 12.21 12.40 -12.23
CA ASN A 270 12.90 11.49 -11.31
C ASN A 270 12.37 11.71 -9.89
N CYS A 271 12.00 10.62 -9.23
CA CYS A 271 11.58 10.64 -7.84
C CYS A 271 12.78 10.30 -6.94
N GLU A 272 13.22 11.27 -6.19
CA GLU A 272 14.36 11.14 -5.29
C GLU A 272 13.96 10.59 -3.92
N ILE A 273 12.87 11.15 -3.40
CA ILE A 273 12.24 10.74 -2.14
C ILE A 273 10.75 10.61 -2.40
N ARG A 274 10.17 9.47 -2.05
CA ARG A 274 8.72 9.29 -2.09
C ARG A 274 8.09 10.08 -0.94
N GLN A 275 7.13 10.90 -1.26
CA GLN A 275 6.31 11.56 -0.25
C GLN A 275 5.20 10.60 0.19
N HIS A 276 4.83 10.68 1.45
CA HIS A 276 3.74 9.90 2.02
C HIS A 276 2.68 10.85 2.56
N SER A 277 1.47 10.72 2.05
CA SER A 277 0.32 11.48 2.53
C SER A 277 -0.64 10.57 3.33
N THR A 278 -1.46 11.18 4.17
CA THR A 278 -2.58 10.49 4.82
C THR A 278 -3.83 11.27 4.50
N VAL A 279 -4.61 10.75 3.55
CA VAL A 279 -5.80 11.42 3.01
C VAL A 279 -7.02 10.50 3.05
N ALA A 280 -8.21 11.09 3.11
CA ALA A 280 -9.46 10.35 3.21
C ALA A 280 -9.70 9.38 2.05
N THR A 281 -9.21 9.70 0.85
CA THR A 281 -9.32 8.85 -0.34
C THR A 281 -8.67 7.48 -0.16
N GLN A 282 -7.59 7.38 0.60
CA GLN A 282 -6.94 6.12 0.91
C GLN A 282 -7.82 5.23 1.77
N SER A 283 -8.44 5.80 2.82
CA SER A 283 -9.38 5.06 3.67
C SER A 283 -10.61 4.62 2.88
N LEU A 284 -11.16 5.48 2.02
CA LEU A 284 -12.29 5.14 1.16
C LEU A 284 -11.94 4.01 0.19
N MET A 285 -10.75 4.03 -0.39
CA MET A 285 -10.29 2.96 -1.28
C MET A 285 -10.10 1.63 -0.53
N LEU A 286 -9.59 1.65 0.70
CA LEU A 286 -9.47 0.44 1.52
C LEU A 286 -10.84 -0.11 1.93
N MET A 287 -11.84 0.74 2.15
CA MET A 287 -13.17 0.33 2.57
C MET A 287 -14.07 -0.14 1.41
N ASN A 288 -13.92 0.47 0.23
CA ASN A 288 -14.87 0.30 -0.87
C ASN A 288 -14.23 -0.26 -2.16
N GLY A 289 -12.89 -0.33 -2.24
CA GLY A 289 -12.21 -0.81 -3.44
C GLY A 289 -12.49 -2.30 -3.68
N GLU A 290 -12.92 -2.65 -4.89
CA GLU A 290 -13.24 -4.03 -5.28
C GLU A 290 -12.06 -4.99 -5.00
N PHE A 291 -10.85 -4.60 -5.40
CA PHE A 291 -9.64 -5.37 -5.13
C PHE A 291 -9.45 -5.62 -3.63
N THR A 292 -9.63 -4.59 -2.79
CA THR A 292 -9.43 -4.70 -1.35
C THR A 292 -10.45 -5.64 -0.71
N LEU A 293 -11.72 -5.50 -1.10
CA LEU A 293 -12.81 -6.35 -0.61
C LEU A 293 -12.63 -7.81 -1.05
N GLU A 294 -12.19 -8.04 -2.28
CA GLU A 294 -11.86 -9.38 -2.77
C GLU A 294 -10.74 -10.02 -1.95
N GLN A 295 -9.63 -9.27 -1.73
CA GLN A 295 -8.51 -9.79 -0.94
C GLN A 295 -8.90 -10.01 0.52
N ALA A 296 -9.77 -9.17 1.09
CA ALA A 296 -10.30 -9.35 2.45
C ALA A 296 -11.13 -10.64 2.57
N GLY A 297 -11.97 -10.94 1.57
CA GLY A 297 -12.71 -12.20 1.50
C GLY A 297 -11.77 -13.42 1.48
N LYS A 298 -10.78 -13.41 0.60
CA LYS A 298 -9.78 -14.49 0.50
C LYS A 298 -8.93 -14.64 1.77
N LEU A 299 -8.62 -13.53 2.46
CA LEU A 299 -7.96 -13.57 3.75
C LEU A 299 -8.83 -14.22 4.82
N ALA A 300 -10.12 -13.92 4.84
CA ALA A 300 -11.07 -14.54 5.77
C ALA A 300 -11.19 -16.05 5.53
N ASP A 301 -11.31 -16.47 4.27
CA ASP A 301 -11.36 -17.89 3.89
C ASP A 301 -10.09 -18.62 4.31
N ARG A 302 -8.93 -18.04 4.08
CA ARG A 302 -7.63 -18.54 4.49
C ARG A 302 -7.55 -18.67 6.02
N ALA A 303 -7.93 -17.61 6.74
CA ALA A 303 -7.92 -17.63 8.21
C ALA A 303 -8.85 -18.71 8.78
N ALA A 304 -10.04 -18.89 8.19
CA ALA A 304 -10.97 -19.94 8.57
C ALA A 304 -10.38 -21.35 8.34
N ALA A 305 -9.72 -21.55 7.20
CA ALA A 305 -9.07 -22.83 6.89
C ALA A 305 -7.88 -23.11 7.82
N GLU A 306 -7.05 -22.11 8.11
CA GLU A 306 -5.91 -22.25 9.03
C GLU A 306 -6.38 -22.43 10.48
N ALA A 307 -7.48 -21.79 10.90
CA ALA A 307 -8.02 -21.91 12.24
C ALA A 307 -8.46 -23.36 12.59
N THR A 308 -8.89 -24.12 11.60
CA THR A 308 -9.27 -25.53 11.82
C THR A 308 -8.09 -26.43 12.16
N THR A 309 -6.86 -25.99 11.88
CA THR A 309 -5.62 -26.74 12.15
C THR A 309 -4.90 -26.26 13.41
N LEU A 310 -5.34 -25.15 14.02
CA LEU A 310 -4.72 -24.60 15.22
C LEU A 310 -5.20 -25.32 16.48
N ASP A 311 -4.29 -25.51 17.44
CA ASP A 311 -4.62 -25.99 18.77
C ASP A 311 -5.64 -25.04 19.43
N PRO A 312 -6.72 -25.55 20.04
CA PRO A 312 -7.71 -24.74 20.74
C PRO A 312 -7.14 -23.79 21.80
N THR A 313 -6.03 -24.16 22.42
CA THR A 313 -5.30 -23.28 23.36
C THR A 313 -4.65 -22.08 22.69
N MET A 314 -4.11 -22.25 21.48
CA MET A 314 -3.57 -21.14 20.68
C MET A 314 -4.69 -20.21 20.19
N LEU A 315 -5.82 -20.75 19.77
CA LEU A 315 -7.01 -19.97 19.40
C LEU A 315 -7.53 -19.11 20.55
N ALA A 316 -7.51 -19.64 21.78
CA ALA A 316 -7.93 -18.90 22.97
C ALA A 316 -6.94 -17.79 23.38
N ALA A 317 -5.66 -17.94 23.01
CA ALA A 317 -4.59 -16.97 23.28
C ALA A 317 -4.51 -15.83 22.24
N LEU A 318 -5.19 -15.95 21.09
CA LEU A 318 -5.20 -14.89 20.09
C LEU A 318 -5.88 -13.64 20.65
N PRO A 319 -5.34 -12.42 20.37
CA PRO A 319 -5.99 -11.17 20.76
C PRO A 319 -7.40 -11.16 20.18
N LYS A 320 -8.40 -10.96 21.03
CA LYS A 320 -9.80 -10.81 20.58
C LYS A 320 -9.87 -9.56 19.72
N VAL A 321 -9.80 -9.73 18.41
CA VAL A 321 -9.96 -8.63 17.46
C VAL A 321 -11.38 -8.07 17.63
N LYS A 322 -11.47 -6.79 17.98
CA LYS A 322 -12.74 -6.06 17.87
C LYS A 322 -13.07 -5.96 16.38
N THR A 323 -13.94 -6.82 15.91
CA THR A 323 -14.41 -6.79 14.51
C THR A 323 -15.12 -5.46 14.25
N PRO A 324 -14.73 -4.68 13.24
CA PRO A 324 -15.50 -3.50 12.83
C PRO A 324 -16.81 -3.97 12.22
N SER A 325 -17.89 -3.47 12.72
CA SER A 325 -19.21 -4.03 12.55
C SER A 325 -19.99 -3.38 11.40
N SER A 326 -19.95 -3.96 10.23
CA SER A 326 -21.00 -3.74 9.20
C SER A 326 -22.32 -4.48 9.55
N GLU A 327 -22.34 -5.27 10.62
CA GLU A 327 -23.44 -6.15 11.04
C GLU A 327 -24.31 -5.55 12.13
N TRP A 328 -23.94 -4.39 12.66
CA TRP A 328 -24.73 -3.69 13.65
C TRP A 328 -25.80 -2.83 12.97
N THR A 329 -27.04 -3.01 13.41
CA THR A 329 -28.16 -2.14 13.05
C THR A 329 -28.64 -1.43 14.32
N TYR A 330 -28.86 -0.14 14.22
CA TYR A 330 -29.32 0.70 15.31
C TYR A 330 -30.77 1.06 15.09
N GLY A 331 -31.57 0.96 16.14
CA GLY A 331 -33.00 1.19 16.03
C GLY A 331 -33.70 1.24 17.38
N PHE A 332 -34.99 1.13 17.34
CA PHE A 332 -35.85 1.09 18.53
C PHE A 332 -36.90 0.00 18.37
N GLY A 333 -37.53 -0.36 19.47
CA GLY A 333 -38.58 -1.38 19.48
C GLY A 333 -39.09 -1.69 20.86
N ASP A 334 -39.96 -2.67 20.96
CA ASP A 334 -40.62 -3.08 22.20
C ASP A 334 -39.97 -4.37 22.72
N TYR A 335 -40.00 -4.54 24.05
CA TYR A 335 -39.65 -5.80 24.69
C TYR A 335 -40.90 -6.46 25.24
N ASP A 336 -41.19 -7.65 24.77
CA ASP A 336 -42.31 -8.47 25.24
C ASP A 336 -41.82 -9.37 26.40
N SER A 337 -42.29 -9.07 27.58
CA SER A 337 -41.94 -9.81 28.80
C SER A 337 -42.59 -11.19 28.89
N ALA A 338 -43.68 -11.45 28.14
CA ALA A 338 -44.32 -12.75 28.11
C ALA A 338 -43.52 -13.76 27.28
N THR A 339 -42.96 -13.33 26.16
CA THR A 339 -42.13 -14.18 25.29
C THR A 339 -40.63 -14.05 25.58
N ASN A 340 -40.21 -13.10 26.39
CA ASN A 340 -38.83 -12.75 26.65
C ASN A 340 -38.04 -12.39 25.38
N ARG A 341 -38.67 -11.76 24.40
CA ARG A 341 -38.12 -11.39 23.11
C ARG A 341 -38.33 -9.92 22.79
N THR A 342 -37.54 -9.42 21.87
CA THR A 342 -37.78 -8.13 21.23
C THR A 342 -38.98 -8.29 20.29
N GLY A 343 -39.97 -7.46 20.42
CA GLY A 343 -41.13 -7.40 19.53
C GLY A 343 -40.78 -6.77 18.19
N ARG A 344 -41.37 -5.61 17.86
CA ARG A 344 -41.03 -4.90 16.62
C ARG A 344 -39.68 -4.21 16.76
N PHE A 345 -38.82 -4.41 15.77
CA PHE A 345 -37.59 -3.65 15.60
C PHE A 345 -37.75 -2.73 14.39
N ALA A 346 -37.60 -1.42 14.59
CA ALA A 346 -37.58 -0.42 13.55
C ALA A 346 -36.16 0.22 13.50
N PRO A 347 -35.45 0.17 12.38
CA PRO A 347 -34.16 0.84 12.26
C PRO A 347 -34.32 2.35 12.31
N PHE A 348 -33.36 3.06 12.88
CA PHE A 348 -33.31 4.53 12.81
C PHE A 348 -33.01 4.95 11.37
N ALA A 349 -33.83 5.88 10.87
CA ALA A 349 -33.71 6.40 9.50
C ALA A 349 -32.75 7.59 9.38
N HIS A 350 -32.43 8.25 10.51
CA HIS A 350 -31.66 9.50 10.49
C HIS A 350 -30.42 9.41 11.39
N PHE A 351 -29.28 9.82 10.82
CA PHE A 351 -27.99 9.94 11.53
C PHE A 351 -27.50 11.38 11.45
N THR A 352 -27.29 12.01 12.61
CA THR A 352 -26.88 13.43 12.70
C THR A 352 -25.38 13.65 12.59
N GLY A 353 -24.57 12.59 12.46
CA GLY A 353 -23.10 12.61 12.59
C GLY A 353 -22.62 12.16 13.97
N THR A 354 -23.47 12.25 15.00
CA THR A 354 -23.14 11.85 16.38
C THR A 354 -24.15 10.91 17.01
N GLN A 355 -25.41 10.93 16.56
CA GLN A 355 -26.46 10.07 17.07
C GLN A 355 -27.43 9.58 15.98
N TRP A 356 -28.01 8.41 16.23
CA TRP A 356 -29.10 7.81 15.45
C TRP A 356 -30.44 8.16 16.05
N GLN A 357 -31.43 8.56 15.24
CA GLN A 357 -32.77 8.95 15.63
C GLN A 357 -33.81 8.59 14.56
N ALA A 358 -35.08 8.59 14.92
CA ALA A 358 -36.16 8.18 14.02
C ALA A 358 -36.38 9.17 12.86
N GLY A 359 -36.29 10.44 13.14
CA GLY A 359 -36.50 11.53 12.18
C GLY A 359 -35.47 12.66 12.36
N PRO A 360 -35.60 13.76 11.59
CA PRO A 360 -34.63 14.86 11.62
C PRO A 360 -34.63 15.64 12.96
N ASN A 361 -35.67 15.55 13.72
CA ASN A 361 -35.82 16.25 15.00
C ASN A 361 -35.96 15.28 16.17
N VAL A 362 -35.53 15.70 17.36
CA VAL A 362 -35.78 15.04 18.65
C VAL A 362 -36.37 16.11 19.62
N PRO A 363 -37.55 15.89 20.21
CA PRO A 363 -38.38 14.69 20.09
C PRO A 363 -39.03 14.52 18.71
N ASP A 364 -39.10 13.27 18.25
CA ASP A 364 -39.81 12.91 17.03
C ASP A 364 -41.34 12.88 17.31
N PRO A 365 -42.18 13.40 16.40
CA PRO A 365 -43.63 13.45 16.62
C PRO A 365 -44.28 12.09 16.87
N ASN A 366 -43.73 11.01 16.34
CA ASN A 366 -44.30 9.67 16.43
C ASN A 366 -43.65 8.79 17.51
N VAL A 367 -42.39 9.03 17.84
CA VAL A 367 -41.62 8.14 18.73
C VAL A 367 -40.99 8.86 19.92
N GLY A 368 -41.13 10.18 20.01
CA GLY A 368 -40.66 10.96 21.16
C GLY A 368 -39.15 11.12 21.23
N TRP A 369 -38.57 10.97 22.41
CA TRP A 369 -37.15 11.17 22.72
C TRP A 369 -36.28 9.93 22.44
N VAL A 370 -36.62 9.11 21.47
CA VAL A 370 -35.87 7.87 21.17
C VAL A 370 -34.69 8.17 20.30
N PHE A 371 -33.48 8.03 20.85
CA PHE A 371 -32.22 8.16 20.08
C PHE A 371 -31.10 7.31 20.69
N LEU A 372 -30.05 7.06 19.90
CA LEU A 372 -28.90 6.24 20.24
C LEU A 372 -27.62 6.94 19.79
N TYR A 373 -26.64 7.08 20.68
CA TYR A 373 -25.31 7.58 20.36
C TYR A 373 -24.23 6.57 20.77
N GLY A 374 -22.97 6.82 20.44
CA GLY A 374 -21.89 5.85 20.58
C GLY A 374 -21.83 5.10 21.91
N THR A 375 -21.96 5.82 23.02
CA THR A 375 -21.87 5.29 24.40
C THR A 375 -23.19 5.18 25.15
N GLY A 376 -24.33 5.60 24.59
CA GLY A 376 -25.62 5.62 25.29
C GLY A 376 -26.80 5.77 24.36
N GLY A 377 -27.98 6.04 24.97
CA GLY A 377 -29.22 6.30 24.25
C GLY A 377 -30.34 6.66 25.20
N HIS A 378 -31.43 7.17 24.64
CA HIS A 378 -32.64 7.54 25.40
C HIS A 378 -33.83 6.72 24.89
N PRO A 379 -34.53 5.95 25.75
CA PRO A 379 -35.61 5.04 25.35
C PRO A 379 -36.99 5.69 25.31
N ASP A 380 -37.15 6.97 25.64
CA ASP A 380 -38.38 7.75 25.78
C ASP A 380 -39.29 7.28 26.95
N THR A 381 -40.15 6.31 26.73
CA THR A 381 -41.17 5.87 27.72
C THR A 381 -41.09 4.37 27.98
N VAL A 382 -41.82 3.93 29.02
CA VAL A 382 -42.02 2.50 29.31
C VAL A 382 -42.61 1.78 28.09
N GLY A 383 -41.95 0.77 27.60
CA GLY A 383 -42.37 -0.03 26.45
C GLY A 383 -41.56 0.22 25.14
N ARG A 384 -40.77 1.30 25.09
CA ARG A 384 -39.85 1.53 23.97
C ARG A 384 -38.41 1.38 24.43
N ALA A 385 -37.63 0.60 23.70
CA ALA A 385 -36.22 0.41 23.96
C ALA A 385 -35.38 0.91 22.77
N VAL A 386 -34.24 1.49 23.06
CA VAL A 386 -33.20 1.69 22.05
C VAL A 386 -32.42 0.38 21.89
N ILE A 387 -32.23 -0.05 20.68
CA ILE A 387 -31.70 -1.38 20.36
C ILE A 387 -30.48 -1.27 19.50
N ARG A 388 -29.42 -1.91 19.94
CA ARG A 388 -28.25 -2.25 19.11
C ARG A 388 -28.39 -3.70 18.69
N ARG A 389 -28.77 -3.94 17.45
CA ARG A 389 -28.98 -5.26 16.90
C ARG A 389 -27.74 -5.70 16.12
N TRP A 390 -27.19 -6.85 16.48
CA TRP A 390 -26.11 -7.47 15.77
C TRP A 390 -26.61 -8.75 15.07
N THR A 391 -26.32 -8.86 13.78
CA THR A 391 -26.67 -10.06 13.00
C THR A 391 -25.45 -10.96 12.91
N VAL A 392 -25.58 -12.17 13.43
CA VAL A 392 -24.51 -13.16 13.50
C VAL A 392 -24.37 -13.89 12.18
N ARG A 393 -23.13 -14.10 11.72
CA ARG A 393 -22.83 -14.83 10.48
C ARG A 393 -22.12 -16.17 10.68
N PHE A 394 -21.86 -16.56 11.92
CA PHE A 394 -21.15 -17.80 12.27
C PHE A 394 -21.89 -18.52 13.39
N SER A 395 -21.60 -19.82 13.56
CA SER A 395 -22.05 -20.61 14.71
C SER A 395 -20.94 -20.66 15.76
N GLY A 396 -21.29 -20.50 17.02
CA GLY A 396 -20.32 -20.56 18.13
C GLY A 396 -20.85 -19.93 19.42
N ASN A 397 -19.94 -19.73 20.36
CA ASN A 397 -20.23 -19.03 21.61
C ASN A 397 -19.60 -17.65 21.60
N ILE A 398 -20.36 -16.66 22.04
CA ILE A 398 -19.88 -15.29 22.19
C ILE A 398 -19.99 -14.85 23.65
N SER A 399 -19.14 -13.89 24.03
CA SER A 399 -19.27 -13.16 25.28
C SER A 399 -19.66 -11.73 24.99
N VAL A 400 -20.61 -11.21 25.74
CA VAL A 400 -21.05 -9.80 25.70
C VAL A 400 -20.71 -9.17 27.04
N SER A 401 -19.90 -8.11 27.03
CA SER A 401 -19.55 -7.38 28.25
C SER A 401 -19.65 -5.88 28.04
N GLY A 402 -20.02 -5.15 29.08
CA GLY A 402 -20.18 -3.71 29.05
C GLY A 402 -20.53 -3.13 30.43
N LYS A 403 -20.89 -1.86 30.41
CA LYS A 403 -21.43 -1.17 31.60
C LYS A 403 -22.75 -0.52 31.26
N LEU A 404 -23.72 -0.66 32.16
CA LEU A 404 -24.98 0.06 32.13
C LEU A 404 -24.92 1.13 33.21
N SER A 405 -25.05 2.39 32.84
CA SER A 405 -25.03 3.49 33.78
C SER A 405 -26.28 4.37 33.64
N HIS A 406 -26.88 4.75 34.76
CA HIS A 406 -27.92 5.73 34.85
C HIS A 406 -27.51 6.76 35.90
N ALA A 407 -27.07 7.92 35.42
CA ALA A 407 -26.51 8.98 36.28
C ALA A 407 -27.55 10.01 36.76
N SER A 408 -28.76 10.02 36.19
CA SER A 408 -29.80 10.98 36.52
C SER A 408 -30.38 10.67 37.88
N GLU A 409 -30.63 11.73 38.69
CA GLU A 409 -31.37 11.64 39.97
C GLU A 409 -32.88 11.57 39.77
N SER A 410 -33.35 11.76 38.54
CA SER A 410 -34.76 11.76 38.18
C SER A 410 -35.11 10.52 37.36
N GLY A 411 -36.36 10.05 37.50
CA GLY A 411 -36.87 8.90 36.74
C GLY A 411 -36.87 7.61 37.56
N ASP A 412 -37.26 6.52 36.90
CA ASP A 412 -37.39 5.17 37.47
C ASP A 412 -36.20 4.24 37.13
N GLY A 413 -35.13 4.83 36.60
CA GLY A 413 -33.93 4.12 36.18
C GLY A 413 -34.01 3.52 34.77
N VAL A 414 -33.04 2.70 34.43
CA VAL A 414 -32.95 2.03 33.12
C VAL A 414 -32.76 0.53 33.31
N ARG A 415 -33.19 -0.25 32.32
CA ARG A 415 -32.95 -1.69 32.25
C ARG A 415 -32.23 -2.04 30.95
N GLY A 416 -31.05 -2.59 31.07
CA GLY A 416 -30.30 -3.16 29.94
C GLY A 416 -30.62 -4.65 29.81
N ARG A 417 -30.75 -5.13 28.56
CA ARG A 417 -31.02 -6.54 28.27
C ARG A 417 -30.11 -7.02 27.11
N VAL A 418 -29.70 -8.27 27.20
CA VAL A 418 -29.19 -9.02 26.08
C VAL A 418 -30.25 -10.04 25.69
N VAL A 419 -30.70 -9.95 24.43
CA VAL A 419 -31.78 -10.80 23.90
C VAL A 419 -31.30 -11.45 22.61
N SER A 420 -31.36 -12.77 22.55
CA SER A 420 -31.16 -13.54 21.34
C SER A 420 -32.49 -13.74 20.62
N SER A 421 -32.50 -13.58 19.29
CA SER A 421 -33.69 -13.86 18.47
C SER A 421 -34.13 -15.31 18.57
N ARG A 422 -33.22 -16.24 18.90
CA ARG A 422 -33.51 -17.68 19.02
C ARG A 422 -33.86 -18.09 20.46
N SER A 423 -32.99 -17.78 21.41
CA SER A 423 -33.10 -18.25 22.80
C SER A 423 -33.85 -17.29 23.73
N GLY A 424 -34.21 -16.09 23.25
CA GLY A 424 -34.86 -15.06 24.09
C GLY A 424 -33.85 -14.31 24.95
N LYS A 425 -34.35 -13.81 26.13
CA LYS A 425 -33.56 -13.02 27.08
C LYS A 425 -32.43 -13.86 27.69
N ALA A 426 -31.16 -13.47 27.41
CA ALA A 426 -29.98 -14.08 28.00
C ALA A 426 -29.64 -13.43 29.36
N ALA A 427 -29.83 -12.13 29.51
CA ALA A 427 -29.58 -11.42 30.75
C ALA A 427 -30.33 -10.09 30.84
N GLU A 428 -30.49 -9.58 32.06
CA GLU A 428 -31.09 -8.27 32.35
C GLU A 428 -30.43 -7.62 33.57
N TRP A 429 -30.19 -6.32 33.49
CA TRP A 429 -29.58 -5.55 34.56
C TRP A 429 -30.37 -4.25 34.75
N PRO A 430 -30.82 -3.94 35.96
CA PRO A 430 -31.33 -2.63 36.30
C PRO A 430 -30.19 -1.68 36.69
N ALA A 431 -30.34 -0.40 36.40
CA ALA A 431 -29.48 0.65 36.93
C ALA A 431 -30.36 1.88 37.30
N PHE A 432 -30.28 2.30 38.57
CA PHE A 432 -30.92 3.47 39.11
C PHE A 432 -29.91 4.22 39.97
N HIS A 433 -29.52 5.42 39.58
CA HIS A 433 -28.41 6.19 40.17
C HIS A 433 -27.13 5.37 40.36
N ALA A 434 -26.89 4.40 39.48
CA ALA A 434 -25.83 3.42 39.62
C ALA A 434 -25.24 3.01 38.27
N THR A 435 -24.09 2.41 38.34
CA THR A 435 -23.47 1.72 37.23
C THR A 435 -23.43 0.23 37.54
N ALA A 436 -23.91 -0.60 36.62
CA ALA A 436 -23.85 -2.06 36.69
C ALA A 436 -22.89 -2.60 35.63
N ASP A 437 -22.01 -3.51 36.03
CA ASP A 437 -21.23 -4.31 35.08
C ASP A 437 -22.13 -5.37 34.45
N THR A 438 -22.12 -5.41 33.12
CA THR A 438 -22.99 -6.30 32.36
C THR A 438 -22.12 -7.34 31.60
N THR A 439 -22.30 -8.61 31.96
CA THR A 439 -21.55 -9.68 31.30
C THR A 439 -22.45 -10.88 31.06
N VAL A 440 -22.44 -11.37 29.83
CA VAL A 440 -22.99 -12.67 29.43
C VAL A 440 -21.84 -13.49 28.87
N SER A 441 -21.53 -14.59 29.51
CA SER A 441 -20.49 -15.51 29.08
C SER A 441 -21.11 -16.66 28.30
N ALA A 442 -20.45 -17.05 27.20
CA ALA A 442 -20.80 -18.26 26.41
C ALA A 442 -22.25 -18.29 25.87
N LEU A 443 -22.75 -17.15 25.35
CA LEU A 443 -24.02 -17.13 24.61
C LEU A 443 -23.85 -17.87 23.27
N ALA A 444 -24.57 -18.97 23.10
CA ALA A 444 -24.58 -19.72 21.85
C ALA A 444 -25.27 -18.92 20.74
N VAL A 445 -24.64 -18.81 19.59
CA VAL A 445 -25.15 -18.09 18.44
C VAL A 445 -24.98 -18.92 17.16
N GLU A 446 -25.85 -18.64 16.19
CA GLU A 446 -25.83 -19.24 14.87
C GLU A 446 -26.17 -18.17 13.83
N PRO A 447 -25.81 -18.35 12.54
CA PRO A 447 -26.11 -17.39 11.47
C PRO A 447 -27.59 -17.01 11.41
N GLY A 448 -27.88 -15.70 11.26
CA GLY A 448 -29.23 -15.13 11.09
C GLY A 448 -29.74 -14.30 12.24
#